data_1d76ee6df6879e8b483c7bd534f8b468
#
_entry.id   1d76ee6df6879e8b483c7bd534f8b468
#
_cell.length_a   1.000
_cell.length_b   1.000
_cell.length_c   1.000
_cell.angle_alpha   90.00
_cell.angle_beta   90.00
_cell.angle_gamma   90.00
#
_symmetry.space_group_name_H-M   'P 1'
#
loop_
_entity.id
_entity.type
_entity.pdbx_description
1 polymer ?
#
loop_
_entity_poly.entity_id
_entity_poly.type
_entity_poly.pdbx_seq_one_letter_code
_entity_poly.pdbx_strand_id
1 'polypeptide(L)'
;GNTVDNFSVASEDNDTATVKLSSIGDNITKEDNSDNDSLSVVLKAKPIGTISVSLSSSDNASGGYLDNQSLTFTTSNWDTAQIVTVIAAKDNIDDGTYGSGDNTSFIVTIDNVSSDNSSDIYNNSTLLANKNLFSGSMDNISYVAVDNNTVGIILTLVDNTTTENGATGSFTTRLNSQPTDNVNLFFADNDTSGRSLGLRFVPDNLTFDNSSDNWSTAQTVTVYARNDAVDEGTAGPDNQSFLAYVNSVTSSDAKYASISSITTTHGGNIDNLTFLAEDNDSALVKLTLVDS
;
A
#
# COMPACT_ATOMS: atom_id res chain seq x y z
N GLY A 1 32.81 -55.81 59.27
CA GLY A 1 31.79 -55.22 58.41
C GLY A 1 32.49 -54.63 57.18
N ASN A 2 32.19 -55.18 55.98
CA ASN A 2 32.69 -54.61 54.74
C ASN A 2 31.98 -53.28 54.49
N THR A 3 32.71 -52.19 54.51
CA THR A 3 32.27 -50.92 53.97
C THR A 3 32.28 -51.05 52.44
N VAL A 4 31.10 -50.95 51.86
CA VAL A 4 31.00 -50.83 50.37
C VAL A 4 31.36 -49.41 50.03
N ASP A 5 32.50 -49.22 49.38
CA ASP A 5 32.87 -47.90 48.86
C ASP A 5 31.95 -47.50 47.74
N ASN A 6 31.30 -46.35 47.89
CA ASN A 6 30.44 -45.79 46.85
C ASN A 6 31.34 -45.12 45.77
N PHE A 7 31.15 -45.50 44.53
CA PHE A 7 31.69 -44.79 43.37
C PHE A 7 30.70 -43.76 42.89
N SER A 8 31.17 -42.53 42.72
CA SER A 8 30.46 -41.47 42.03
C SER A 8 30.90 -41.47 40.57
N VAL A 9 29.96 -41.68 39.66
CA VAL A 9 30.20 -41.56 38.21
C VAL A 9 29.47 -40.32 37.71
N ALA A 10 30.23 -39.40 37.10
CA ALA A 10 29.65 -38.26 36.39
C ALA A 10 29.40 -38.69 34.94
N SER A 11 28.21 -38.48 34.46
CA SER A 11 27.87 -38.55 33.04
C SER A 11 27.79 -37.13 32.48
N GLU A 12 28.51 -36.86 31.41
CA GLU A 12 28.42 -35.58 30.70
C GLU A 12 27.29 -35.69 29.70
N ASP A 13 26.36 -34.70 29.72
CA ASP A 13 25.34 -34.52 28.72
C ASP A 13 25.88 -33.66 27.58
N ASN A 14 25.74 -34.12 26.36
CA ASN A 14 26.17 -33.40 25.16
C ASN A 14 24.99 -32.79 24.37
N ASP A 15 23.77 -32.94 24.86
CA ASP A 15 22.60 -32.36 24.25
C ASP A 15 22.38 -30.92 24.72
N THR A 16 21.89 -30.08 23.79
CA THR A 16 21.58 -28.68 24.11
C THR A 16 20.15 -28.39 23.69
N ALA A 17 19.30 -28.04 24.64
CA ALA A 17 17.94 -27.67 24.38
C ALA A 17 17.90 -26.34 23.65
N THR A 18 17.49 -26.35 22.39
CA THR A 18 17.30 -25.17 21.56
C THR A 18 16.11 -25.36 20.63
N VAL A 19 15.50 -24.24 20.18
CA VAL A 19 14.53 -24.23 19.11
C VAL A 19 15.23 -23.68 17.87
N LYS A 20 15.21 -24.45 16.78
CA LYS A 20 15.77 -24.01 15.51
C LYS A 20 14.66 -23.45 14.63
N LEU A 21 14.82 -22.19 14.22
CA LEU A 21 14.04 -21.52 13.21
C LEU A 21 14.84 -21.48 11.90
N SER A 22 14.24 -21.82 10.78
CA SER A 22 14.93 -21.80 9.47
C SER A 22 13.95 -21.36 8.37
N SER A 23 14.39 -20.47 7.50
CA SER A 23 13.68 -20.18 6.25
C SER A 23 13.71 -21.41 5.33
N ILE A 24 12.67 -21.58 4.53
CA ILE A 24 12.56 -22.63 3.52
C ILE A 24 12.62 -22.05 2.11
N GLY A 25 12.09 -20.86 1.89
CA GLY A 25 12.03 -20.18 0.60
C GLY A 25 13.10 -19.10 0.42
N ASP A 26 12.72 -18.04 -0.29
CA ASP A 26 13.57 -16.89 -0.61
C ASP A 26 13.36 -15.68 0.29
N ASN A 27 12.48 -15.79 1.28
CA ASN A 27 12.06 -14.76 2.22
C ASN A 27 11.25 -13.62 1.58
N ILE A 28 10.57 -13.91 0.48
CA ILE A 28 9.70 -12.98 -0.24
C ILE A 28 8.27 -13.49 -0.19
N THR A 29 7.34 -12.59 0.08
CA THR A 29 5.89 -12.83 -0.01
C THR A 29 5.26 -11.74 -0.86
N LYS A 30 4.08 -11.98 -1.46
CA LYS A 30 3.39 -11.01 -2.31
C LYS A 30 1.96 -10.80 -1.87
N GLU A 31 1.52 -9.54 -1.84
CA GLU A 31 0.17 -9.17 -1.41
C GLU A 31 -0.93 -9.70 -2.33
N ASP A 32 -0.62 -9.95 -3.59
CA ASP A 32 -1.55 -10.58 -4.53
C ASP A 32 -1.78 -12.08 -4.27
N ASN A 33 -1.12 -12.65 -3.23
CA ASN A 33 -1.09 -14.06 -2.86
C ASN A 33 -0.53 -14.99 -3.97
N SER A 34 0.18 -14.44 -4.95
CA SER A 34 0.81 -15.26 -5.99
C SER A 34 2.04 -16.01 -5.45
N ASP A 35 2.57 -15.56 -4.30
CA ASP A 35 3.77 -16.11 -3.69
C ASP A 35 3.72 -15.95 -2.16
N ASN A 36 3.70 -17.08 -1.45
CA ASN A 36 3.83 -17.15 0.00
C ASN A 36 5.11 -17.89 0.33
N ASP A 37 5.76 -17.50 1.40
CA ASP A 37 6.95 -18.19 1.85
C ASP A 37 6.66 -19.10 3.06
N SER A 38 7.65 -19.81 3.53
CA SER A 38 7.52 -20.72 4.66
C SER A 38 8.78 -20.72 5.53
N LEU A 39 8.58 -21.05 6.78
CA LEU A 39 9.64 -21.34 7.71
C LEU A 39 9.42 -22.69 8.39
N SER A 40 10.49 -23.27 8.92
CA SER A 40 10.42 -24.48 9.73
C SER A 40 10.89 -24.22 11.14
N VAL A 41 10.22 -24.87 12.09
CA VAL A 41 10.56 -24.87 13.51
C VAL A 41 10.78 -26.30 13.97
N VAL A 42 11.85 -26.58 14.68
CA VAL A 42 12.18 -27.90 15.23
C VAL A 42 12.95 -27.76 16.55
N LEU A 43 12.74 -28.66 17.49
CA LEU A 43 13.57 -28.73 18.70
C LEU A 43 14.89 -29.47 18.41
N LYS A 44 15.94 -29.16 19.16
CA LYS A 44 17.27 -29.78 19.03
C LYS A 44 17.57 -30.86 20.09
N ALA A 45 16.82 -30.85 21.18
CA ALA A 45 16.91 -31.88 22.21
C ALA A 45 15.51 -32.38 22.56
N LYS A 46 15.44 -33.64 23.00
CA LYS A 46 14.18 -34.27 23.37
C LYS A 46 13.64 -33.64 24.66
N PRO A 47 12.42 -33.11 24.67
CA PRO A 47 11.81 -32.58 25.88
C PRO A 47 11.36 -33.70 26.81
N ILE A 48 11.11 -33.38 28.07
CA ILE A 48 10.47 -34.28 29.04
C ILE A 48 8.98 -34.00 29.21
N GLY A 49 8.50 -32.87 28.69
CA GLY A 49 7.10 -32.47 28.67
C GLY A 49 6.63 -32.07 27.26
N THR A 50 5.50 -31.44 27.20
CA THR A 50 4.96 -30.82 25.98
C THR A 50 5.49 -29.38 25.88
N ILE A 51 6.11 -29.05 24.76
CA ILE A 51 6.68 -27.72 24.51
C ILE A 51 5.70 -26.93 23.64
N SER A 52 5.38 -25.73 24.08
CA SER A 52 4.69 -24.71 23.29
C SER A 52 5.67 -23.65 22.82
N VAL A 53 5.70 -23.40 21.51
CA VAL A 53 6.51 -22.36 20.88
C VAL A 53 5.54 -21.35 20.25
N SER A 54 5.66 -20.06 20.64
CA SER A 54 4.89 -18.98 20.01
C SER A 54 5.78 -18.14 19.10
N LEU A 55 5.22 -17.73 17.97
CA LEU A 55 5.83 -16.92 16.93
C LEU A 55 5.04 -15.64 16.72
N SER A 56 5.71 -14.57 16.34
CA SER A 56 5.07 -13.33 15.90
C SER A 56 5.74 -12.72 14.69
N SER A 57 5.02 -11.86 14.01
CA SER A 57 5.53 -10.93 13.00
C SER A 57 5.67 -9.54 13.62
N SER A 58 6.70 -8.81 13.23
CA SER A 58 6.91 -7.42 13.66
C SER A 58 5.93 -6.45 13.03
N ASP A 59 5.31 -6.83 11.93
CA ASP A 59 4.33 -6.03 11.19
C ASP A 59 3.27 -6.93 10.53
N ASN A 60 2.13 -7.05 11.21
CA ASN A 60 0.99 -7.81 10.69
C ASN A 60 0.05 -6.97 9.81
N ALA A 61 0.25 -5.65 9.76
CA ALA A 61 -0.65 -4.73 9.07
C ALA A 61 -0.26 -4.51 7.62
N SER A 62 1.02 -4.18 7.38
CA SER A 62 1.55 -3.86 6.06
C SER A 62 2.65 -4.84 5.61
N GLY A 63 3.27 -5.58 6.53
CA GLY A 63 4.30 -6.56 6.22
C GLY A 63 3.73 -7.93 5.94
N GLY A 64 3.49 -8.70 6.99
CA GLY A 64 2.95 -10.04 6.82
C GLY A 64 2.70 -10.78 8.13
N TYR A 65 1.95 -11.84 8.04
CA TYR A 65 1.49 -12.65 9.16
C TYR A 65 1.76 -14.14 8.94
N LEU A 66 1.55 -14.91 9.99
CA LEU A 66 1.75 -16.37 10.02
C LEU A 66 0.39 -17.07 10.02
N ASP A 67 0.25 -18.14 9.24
CA ASP A 67 -0.93 -19.00 9.27
C ASP A 67 -1.10 -19.74 10.61
N ASN A 68 0.01 -19.97 11.31
CA ASN A 68 0.03 -20.56 12.64
C ASN A 68 1.08 -19.89 13.52
N GLN A 69 0.66 -19.28 14.60
CA GLN A 69 1.53 -18.60 15.57
C GLN A 69 1.88 -19.44 16.81
N SER A 70 1.33 -20.66 16.94
CA SER A 70 1.56 -21.51 18.10
C SER A 70 1.80 -22.95 17.68
N LEU A 71 2.99 -23.47 17.99
CA LEU A 71 3.40 -24.82 17.67
C LEU A 71 3.56 -25.65 18.94
N THR A 72 3.22 -26.93 18.84
CA THR A 72 3.31 -27.86 19.95
C THR A 72 4.22 -29.04 19.60
N PHE A 73 5.25 -29.25 20.44
CA PHE A 73 6.16 -30.37 20.34
C PHE A 73 6.04 -31.27 21.55
N THR A 74 6.08 -32.55 21.31
CA THR A 74 5.98 -33.60 22.33
C THR A 74 7.22 -34.48 22.32
N THR A 75 7.35 -35.40 23.26
CA THR A 75 8.41 -36.41 23.29
C THR A 75 8.44 -37.32 22.08
N SER A 76 7.42 -37.31 21.22
CA SER A 76 7.29 -38.17 20.04
C SER A 76 7.49 -37.43 18.70
N ASN A 77 7.40 -36.10 18.66
CA ASN A 77 7.54 -35.31 17.41
C ASN A 77 8.53 -34.15 17.51
N TRP A 78 9.30 -34.05 18.56
CA TRP A 78 10.21 -32.96 18.85
C TRP A 78 11.26 -32.72 17.75
N ASP A 79 11.71 -33.76 17.08
CA ASP A 79 12.72 -33.78 16.01
C ASP A 79 12.10 -33.69 14.60
N THR A 80 10.77 -33.60 14.52
CA THR A 80 10.04 -33.42 13.26
C THR A 80 9.77 -31.94 13.06
N ALA A 81 10.31 -31.37 11.99
CA ALA A 81 10.10 -29.95 11.67
C ALA A 81 8.62 -29.68 11.40
N GLN A 82 8.08 -28.66 12.07
CA GLN A 82 6.75 -28.09 11.77
C GLN A 82 6.91 -26.90 10.85
N ILE A 83 6.09 -26.84 9.82
CA ILE A 83 6.13 -25.79 8.80
C ILE A 83 5.07 -24.76 9.13
N VAL A 84 5.44 -23.48 8.99
CA VAL A 84 4.55 -22.32 9.14
C VAL A 84 4.63 -21.51 7.86
N THR A 85 3.48 -21.15 7.30
CA THR A 85 3.38 -20.31 6.11
C THR A 85 3.45 -18.85 6.52
N VAL A 86 4.27 -18.10 5.79
CA VAL A 86 4.41 -16.65 5.91
C VAL A 86 3.65 -16.02 4.75
N ILE A 87 2.69 -15.16 5.07
CA ILE A 87 1.75 -14.58 4.11
C ILE A 87 1.86 -13.06 4.20
N ALA A 88 1.99 -12.37 3.05
CA ALA A 88 1.96 -10.91 3.02
C ALA A 88 0.61 -10.38 3.52
N ALA A 89 0.63 -9.31 4.28
CA ALA A 89 -0.58 -8.59 4.65
C ALA A 89 -1.12 -7.88 3.40
N LYS A 90 -2.38 -8.17 3.08
CA LYS A 90 -3.03 -7.59 1.90
C LYS A 90 -3.87 -6.39 2.30
N ASP A 91 -3.59 -5.24 1.70
CA ASP A 91 -4.42 -4.06 1.85
C ASP A 91 -4.62 -3.31 0.51
N ASN A 92 -4.86 -2.02 0.52
CA ASN A 92 -5.01 -1.17 -0.66
C ASN A 92 -4.10 0.06 -0.60
N ILE A 93 -3.18 0.09 0.37
CA ILE A 93 -2.22 1.17 0.55
C ILE A 93 -1.00 0.85 -0.31
N ASP A 94 -0.44 1.84 -0.95
CA ASP A 94 0.86 1.76 -1.58
C ASP A 94 1.93 1.86 -0.47
N ASP A 95 2.43 0.72 -0.01
CA ASP A 95 3.37 0.60 1.11
C ASP A 95 4.84 0.82 0.68
N GLY A 96 5.72 0.87 1.67
CA GLY A 96 7.15 1.00 1.42
C GLY A 96 7.61 2.42 1.09
N THR A 97 8.82 2.55 0.55
CA THR A 97 9.42 3.85 0.24
C THR A 97 9.33 4.13 -1.25
N TYR A 98 8.69 5.22 -1.62
CA TYR A 98 8.59 5.69 -3.01
C TYR A 98 9.94 5.62 -3.74
N GLY A 99 9.97 4.91 -4.87
CA GLY A 99 11.16 4.76 -5.72
C GLY A 99 12.14 3.66 -5.33
N SER A 100 11.88 2.88 -4.27
CA SER A 100 12.73 1.75 -3.84
C SER A 100 12.10 0.36 -4.06
N GLY A 101 11.03 0.29 -4.86
CA GLY A 101 10.32 -0.96 -5.16
C GLY A 101 9.14 -1.24 -4.22
N ASP A 102 8.74 -0.24 -3.43
CA ASP A 102 7.49 -0.22 -2.61
C ASP A 102 7.22 -1.55 -1.88
N ASN A 103 8.25 -2.04 -1.17
CA ASN A 103 8.19 -3.29 -0.43
C ASN A 103 8.34 -3.04 1.07
N THR A 104 7.59 -3.76 1.87
CA THR A 104 7.67 -3.69 3.33
C THR A 104 8.50 -4.84 3.89
N SER A 105 9.47 -4.53 4.73
CA SER A 105 10.29 -5.53 5.43
C SER A 105 9.73 -5.78 6.82
N PHE A 106 9.59 -7.04 7.18
CA PHE A 106 9.16 -7.46 8.52
C PHE A 106 9.98 -8.63 9.03
N ILE A 107 9.89 -8.90 10.33
CA ILE A 107 10.68 -9.92 10.99
C ILE A 107 9.73 -10.89 11.69
N VAL A 108 9.94 -12.18 11.45
CA VAL A 108 9.30 -13.26 12.23
C VAL A 108 10.24 -13.68 13.34
N THR A 109 9.73 -13.71 14.57
CA THR A 109 10.49 -14.04 15.79
C THR A 109 9.83 -15.17 16.59
N ILE A 110 10.64 -15.88 17.38
CA ILE A 110 10.15 -16.72 18.47
C ILE A 110 9.94 -15.80 19.68
N ASP A 111 8.67 -15.69 20.12
CA ASP A 111 8.30 -14.85 21.26
C ASP A 111 8.46 -15.58 22.58
N ASN A 112 8.00 -16.84 22.62
CA ASN A 112 8.02 -17.62 23.83
C ASN A 112 8.21 -19.12 23.55
N VAL A 113 8.89 -19.78 24.47
CA VAL A 113 9.00 -21.23 24.54
C VAL A 113 8.69 -21.64 25.98
N SER A 114 7.79 -22.56 26.17
CA SER A 114 7.38 -23.06 27.50
C SER A 114 7.11 -24.55 27.47
N SER A 115 7.28 -25.23 28.61
CA SER A 115 6.91 -26.62 28.80
C SER A 115 5.82 -26.76 29.85
N ASP A 116 4.95 -27.77 29.70
CA ASP A 116 3.97 -28.15 30.74
C ASP A 116 4.64 -28.85 31.91
N ASN A 117 5.89 -29.28 31.80
CA ASN A 117 6.68 -29.85 32.85
C ASN A 117 7.67 -28.83 33.42
N SER A 118 7.50 -28.42 34.69
CA SER A 118 8.33 -27.41 35.34
C SER A 118 9.83 -27.77 35.45
N SER A 119 10.18 -29.05 35.32
CA SER A 119 11.56 -29.53 35.34
C SER A 119 12.21 -29.60 33.96
N ASP A 120 11.44 -29.25 32.92
CA ASP A 120 11.97 -29.25 31.56
C ASP A 120 12.94 -28.09 31.34
N ILE A 121 14.04 -28.37 30.68
CA ILE A 121 15.05 -27.35 30.37
C ILE A 121 14.52 -26.23 29.47
N TYR A 122 13.48 -26.51 28.69
CA TYR A 122 12.79 -25.52 27.86
C TYR A 122 12.00 -24.47 28.67
N ASN A 123 11.76 -24.69 29.96
CA ASN A 123 11.22 -23.65 30.86
C ASN A 123 12.27 -22.70 31.43
N ASN A 124 13.53 -22.87 31.06
CA ASN A 124 14.59 -22.01 31.59
C ASN A 124 14.50 -20.62 30.94
N SER A 125 14.12 -19.62 31.72
CA SER A 125 14.04 -18.21 31.29
C SER A 125 15.38 -17.67 30.74
N THR A 126 16.49 -18.30 31.07
CA THR A 126 17.82 -17.97 30.54
C THR A 126 17.96 -18.35 29.07
N LEU A 127 17.23 -19.38 28.59
CA LEU A 127 17.20 -19.74 27.17
C LEU A 127 16.47 -18.69 26.35
N LEU A 128 15.41 -18.07 26.93
CA LEU A 128 14.66 -17.00 26.30
C LEU A 128 15.36 -15.63 26.39
N ALA A 129 16.09 -15.39 27.50
CA ALA A 129 16.81 -14.14 27.72
C ALA A 129 18.09 -14.02 26.89
N ASN A 130 18.69 -15.15 26.51
CA ASN A 130 19.91 -15.21 25.72
C ASN A 130 19.60 -15.67 24.29
N LYS A 131 18.85 -14.87 23.55
CA LYS A 131 18.53 -15.11 22.12
C LYS A 131 19.79 -15.35 21.25
N ASN A 132 20.98 -14.97 21.73
CA ASN A 132 22.27 -15.20 21.07
C ASN A 132 22.98 -16.52 21.47
N LEU A 133 22.43 -17.35 22.35
CA LEU A 133 23.06 -18.62 22.77
C LEU A 133 22.71 -19.82 21.89
N PHE A 134 21.81 -19.62 20.93
CA PHE A 134 21.48 -20.68 19.97
C PHE A 134 22.55 -20.74 18.87
N SER A 135 23.69 -21.33 19.16
CA SER A 135 24.76 -21.54 18.17
C SER A 135 24.22 -22.20 16.91
N GLY A 136 24.11 -21.40 15.82
CA GLY A 136 23.64 -21.87 14.52
C GLY A 136 22.10 -21.88 14.34
N SER A 137 21.34 -21.30 15.27
CA SER A 137 19.90 -21.07 15.16
C SER A 137 19.62 -19.58 14.97
N MET A 138 18.85 -19.22 13.97
CA MET A 138 18.29 -17.86 13.87
C MET A 138 17.09 -17.77 14.81
N ASP A 139 17.07 -16.81 15.71
CA ASP A 139 15.91 -16.51 16.58
C ASP A 139 14.88 -15.62 15.87
N ASN A 140 15.26 -15.11 14.70
CA ASN A 140 14.41 -14.32 13.82
C ASN A 140 14.75 -14.54 12.34
N ILE A 141 13.80 -14.30 11.48
CA ILE A 141 13.96 -14.31 10.02
C ILE A 141 13.34 -13.03 9.46
N SER A 142 14.10 -12.33 8.62
CA SER A 142 13.60 -11.17 7.90
C SER A 142 12.92 -11.62 6.60
N TYR A 143 11.76 -11.05 6.35
CA TYR A 143 10.96 -11.24 5.13
C TYR A 143 10.71 -9.90 4.45
N VAL A 144 10.38 -9.96 3.17
CA VAL A 144 9.95 -8.83 2.36
C VAL A 144 8.57 -9.14 1.81
N ALA A 145 7.60 -8.28 2.10
CA ALA A 145 6.31 -8.26 1.43
C ALA A 145 6.39 -7.35 0.20
N VAL A 146 6.09 -7.90 -0.97
CA VAL A 146 6.02 -7.15 -2.22
C VAL A 146 4.63 -6.56 -2.34
N ASP A 147 4.57 -5.23 -2.33
CA ASP A 147 3.34 -4.46 -2.53
C ASP A 147 2.87 -4.56 -3.99
N ASN A 148 1.57 -4.65 -4.19
CA ASN A 148 0.91 -4.66 -5.50
C ASN A 148 0.10 -3.39 -5.78
N ASN A 149 0.12 -2.44 -4.86
CA ASN A 149 -0.57 -1.16 -5.00
C ASN A 149 0.36 -0.09 -5.60
N THR A 150 -0.22 0.95 -6.13
CA THR A 150 0.55 2.06 -6.70
C THR A 150 -0.24 3.34 -6.55
N VAL A 151 0.38 4.35 -5.94
CA VAL A 151 -0.22 5.68 -5.81
C VAL A 151 -0.51 6.27 -7.20
N GLY A 152 -1.70 6.86 -7.35
CA GLY A 152 -2.09 7.49 -8.61
C GLY A 152 -3.46 8.16 -8.54
N ILE A 153 -3.72 9.00 -9.55
CA ILE A 153 -5.01 9.68 -9.74
C ILE A 153 -5.53 9.26 -11.10
N ILE A 154 -6.77 8.79 -11.15
CA ILE A 154 -7.42 8.32 -12.38
C ILE A 154 -8.44 9.36 -12.79
N LEU A 155 -8.25 9.96 -13.97
CA LEU A 155 -9.22 10.81 -14.64
C LEU A 155 -9.90 10.02 -15.76
N THR A 156 -11.22 10.09 -15.83
CA THR A 156 -12.01 9.43 -16.88
C THR A 156 -12.95 10.43 -17.52
N LEU A 157 -12.75 10.70 -18.81
CA LEU A 157 -13.63 11.57 -19.58
C LEU A 157 -15.01 10.93 -19.75
N VAL A 158 -16.05 11.69 -19.48
CA VAL A 158 -17.46 11.26 -19.65
C VAL A 158 -18.09 11.99 -20.83
N ASP A 159 -18.02 13.33 -20.85
CA ASP A 159 -18.48 14.17 -21.95
C ASP A 159 -17.47 15.31 -22.14
N ASN A 160 -16.93 15.44 -23.35
CA ASN A 160 -15.87 16.40 -23.65
C ASN A 160 -16.37 17.69 -24.31
N THR A 161 -17.70 17.86 -24.48
CA THR A 161 -18.25 19.05 -25.13
C THR A 161 -18.96 19.92 -24.11
N THR A 162 -18.67 21.20 -24.16
CA THR A 162 -19.35 22.22 -23.35
C THR A 162 -19.62 23.44 -24.23
N THR A 163 -20.67 24.20 -23.92
CA THR A 163 -21.06 25.37 -24.70
C THR A 163 -21.22 26.59 -23.81
N GLU A 164 -20.93 27.75 -24.31
CA GLU A 164 -21.14 29.00 -23.59
C GLU A 164 -22.62 29.29 -23.27
N ASN A 165 -23.53 28.76 -24.06
CA ASN A 165 -24.97 28.85 -23.81
C ASN A 165 -25.54 27.85 -22.80
N GLY A 166 -24.65 27.08 -22.11
CA GLY A 166 -24.97 26.36 -20.89
C GLY A 166 -24.96 24.82 -20.97
N ALA A 167 -24.65 24.21 -22.12
CA ALA A 167 -24.38 22.77 -22.12
C ALA A 167 -23.05 22.48 -21.40
N THR A 168 -22.99 21.36 -20.71
CA THR A 168 -21.86 21.02 -19.81
C THR A 168 -21.19 19.73 -20.21
N GLY A 169 -19.88 19.72 -20.19
CA GLY A 169 -19.09 18.50 -20.20
C GLY A 169 -18.90 17.93 -18.79
N SER A 170 -18.25 16.78 -18.69
CA SER A 170 -17.94 16.17 -17.40
C SER A 170 -16.82 15.14 -17.48
N PHE A 171 -16.16 14.94 -16.36
CA PHE A 171 -15.24 13.82 -16.12
C PHE A 171 -15.44 13.27 -14.73
N THR A 172 -14.92 12.08 -14.48
CA THR A 172 -14.83 11.53 -13.14
C THR A 172 -13.38 11.37 -12.72
N THR A 173 -13.14 11.40 -11.41
CA THR A 173 -11.82 11.12 -10.83
C THR A 173 -11.92 10.25 -9.60
N ARG A 174 -10.91 9.43 -9.36
CA ARG A 174 -10.70 8.63 -8.15
C ARG A 174 -9.22 8.41 -7.92
N LEU A 175 -8.85 7.95 -6.74
CA LEU A 175 -7.49 7.52 -6.46
C LEU A 175 -7.27 6.06 -6.91
N ASN A 176 -6.02 5.69 -7.12
CA ASN A 176 -5.64 4.33 -7.54
C ASN A 176 -5.31 3.42 -6.35
N SER A 177 -4.81 3.98 -5.25
CA SER A 177 -4.59 3.29 -3.98
C SER A 177 -5.22 4.07 -2.83
N GLN A 178 -5.43 3.40 -1.69
CA GLN A 178 -5.96 4.02 -0.49
C GLN A 178 -4.92 4.97 0.11
N PRO A 179 -5.27 6.23 0.35
CA PRO A 179 -4.35 7.15 1.00
C PRO A 179 -4.28 6.89 2.51
N THR A 180 -3.16 7.23 3.13
CA THR A 180 -3.01 7.22 4.59
C THR A 180 -3.59 8.46 5.27
N ASP A 181 -3.86 9.52 4.50
CA ASP A 181 -4.50 10.76 4.95
C ASP A 181 -5.32 11.38 3.80
N ASN A 182 -6.14 12.38 4.09
CA ASN A 182 -6.96 13.04 3.09
C ASN A 182 -6.13 13.60 1.93
N VAL A 183 -6.63 13.39 0.70
CA VAL A 183 -6.05 13.90 -0.54
C VAL A 183 -7.00 14.91 -1.16
N ASN A 184 -6.54 16.15 -1.37
CA ASN A 184 -7.30 17.18 -2.05
C ASN A 184 -6.73 17.42 -3.43
N LEU A 185 -7.60 17.34 -4.45
CA LEU A 185 -7.29 17.60 -5.84
C LEU A 185 -7.89 18.94 -6.26
N PHE A 186 -7.10 19.78 -6.93
CA PHE A 186 -7.54 21.06 -7.48
C PHE A 186 -7.41 21.01 -9.00
N PHE A 187 -8.44 21.47 -9.71
CA PHE A 187 -8.51 21.41 -11.16
C PHE A 187 -8.22 22.76 -11.80
N ALA A 188 -7.57 22.73 -12.96
CA ALA A 188 -7.35 23.91 -13.80
C ALA A 188 -7.39 23.49 -15.28
N ASP A 189 -7.41 24.51 -16.14
CA ASP A 189 -7.22 24.38 -17.57
C ASP A 189 -5.94 25.09 -18.04
N ASN A 190 -5.62 24.92 -19.31
CA ASN A 190 -4.45 25.56 -19.94
C ASN A 190 -4.71 26.94 -20.54
N ASP A 191 -5.81 27.61 -20.15
CA ASP A 191 -6.06 28.99 -20.60
C ASP A 191 -4.99 29.94 -20.05
N THR A 192 -4.19 30.49 -20.97
CA THR A 192 -3.16 31.50 -20.68
C THR A 192 -3.50 32.87 -21.29
N SER A 193 -4.69 33.01 -21.86
CA SER A 193 -5.09 34.21 -22.57
C SER A 193 -5.24 35.45 -21.67
N GLY A 194 -5.44 35.23 -20.38
CA GLY A 194 -5.76 36.27 -19.41
C GLY A 194 -7.16 36.90 -19.59
N ARG A 195 -8.00 36.30 -20.47
CA ARG A 195 -9.33 36.78 -20.82
C ARG A 195 -10.44 35.99 -20.13
N SER A 196 -10.10 34.98 -19.35
CA SER A 196 -11.06 34.04 -18.73
C SER A 196 -11.89 33.27 -19.75
N LEU A 197 -11.27 32.89 -20.87
CA LEU A 197 -11.91 32.14 -21.97
C LEU A 197 -12.05 30.64 -21.66
N GLY A 198 -11.34 30.16 -20.64
CA GLY A 198 -11.19 28.75 -20.35
C GLY A 198 -12.40 28.06 -19.71
N LEU A 199 -12.12 26.99 -19.00
CA LEU A 199 -13.10 26.16 -18.38
C LEU A 199 -13.39 26.57 -16.92
N ARG A 200 -14.58 26.27 -16.44
CA ARG A 200 -14.95 26.33 -15.02
C ARG A 200 -15.36 24.96 -14.53
N PHE A 201 -14.77 24.52 -13.45
CA PHE A 201 -15.03 23.20 -12.84
C PHE A 201 -15.99 23.33 -11.67
N VAL A 202 -16.91 22.36 -11.52
CA VAL A 202 -17.84 22.27 -10.39
C VAL A 202 -17.98 20.82 -9.94
N PRO A 203 -17.47 20.49 -8.76
CA PRO A 203 -16.65 21.35 -7.88
C PRO A 203 -15.27 21.67 -8.48
N ASP A 204 -14.62 22.72 -8.05
CA ASP A 204 -13.27 23.11 -8.48
C ASP A 204 -12.16 22.35 -7.73
N ASN A 205 -12.54 21.66 -6.67
CA ASN A 205 -11.69 20.72 -5.93
C ASN A 205 -12.49 19.53 -5.41
N LEU A 206 -11.79 18.44 -5.13
CA LEU A 206 -12.35 17.22 -4.53
C LEU A 206 -11.46 16.73 -3.40
N THR A 207 -12.08 16.20 -2.36
CA THR A 207 -11.40 15.56 -1.24
C THR A 207 -11.69 14.06 -1.24
N PHE A 208 -10.64 13.27 -1.18
CA PHE A 208 -10.68 11.83 -0.98
C PHE A 208 -10.14 11.51 0.41
N ASP A 209 -10.93 10.79 1.21
CA ASP A 209 -10.53 10.40 2.55
C ASP A 209 -10.06 8.94 2.62
N ASN A 210 -9.35 8.60 3.69
CA ASN A 210 -8.82 7.25 3.95
C ASN A 210 -9.79 6.35 4.73
N SER A 211 -10.93 6.89 5.19
CA SER A 211 -11.79 6.23 6.19
C SER A 211 -12.93 5.41 5.58
N SER A 212 -13.17 5.55 4.28
CA SER A 212 -14.24 4.90 3.55
C SER A 212 -13.80 4.59 2.13
N ASP A 213 -14.60 3.87 1.35
CA ASP A 213 -14.32 3.60 -0.06
C ASP A 213 -14.41 4.86 -0.95
N ASN A 214 -14.41 6.04 -0.35
CA ASN A 214 -14.45 7.34 -1.02
C ASN A 214 -13.26 7.49 -1.99
N TRP A 215 -12.05 7.09 -1.57
CA TRP A 215 -10.86 7.18 -2.40
C TRP A 215 -10.97 6.40 -3.72
N SER A 216 -11.62 5.25 -3.71
CA SER A 216 -11.82 4.37 -4.88
C SER A 216 -13.10 4.66 -5.65
N THR A 217 -14.03 5.42 -5.05
CA THR A 217 -15.30 5.79 -5.67
C THR A 217 -15.12 6.98 -6.60
N ALA A 218 -15.48 6.81 -7.87
CA ALA A 218 -15.37 7.86 -8.86
C ALA A 218 -16.30 9.04 -8.52
N GLN A 219 -15.72 10.24 -8.35
CA GLN A 219 -16.44 11.49 -8.11
C GLN A 219 -16.51 12.30 -9.41
N THR A 220 -17.67 12.89 -9.68
CA THR A 220 -17.92 13.64 -10.92
C THR A 220 -17.58 15.12 -10.77
N VAL A 221 -16.89 15.66 -11.77
CA VAL A 221 -16.65 17.09 -11.95
C VAL A 221 -17.40 17.53 -13.24
N THR A 222 -18.28 18.50 -13.09
CA THR A 222 -18.98 19.13 -14.22
C THR A 222 -18.12 20.27 -14.75
N VAL A 223 -18.01 20.35 -16.07
CA VAL A 223 -17.17 21.33 -16.78
C VAL A 223 -18.07 22.25 -17.57
N TYR A 224 -17.87 23.54 -17.43
CA TYR A 224 -18.57 24.61 -18.12
C TYR A 224 -17.61 25.37 -19.00
N ALA A 225 -18.00 25.76 -20.20
CA ALA A 225 -17.36 26.86 -20.91
C ALA A 225 -17.62 28.18 -20.15
N ARG A 226 -16.67 29.07 -20.14
CA ARG A 226 -16.88 30.43 -19.64
C ARG A 226 -17.53 31.25 -20.74
N ASN A 227 -18.68 31.85 -20.44
CA ASN A 227 -19.39 32.71 -21.36
C ASN A 227 -18.85 34.13 -21.26
N ASP A 228 -18.47 34.72 -22.37
CA ASP A 228 -18.10 36.13 -22.44
C ASP A 228 -18.79 36.85 -23.65
N ALA A 229 -18.17 37.72 -24.38
CA ALA A 229 -18.72 38.43 -25.53
C ALA A 229 -17.65 38.59 -26.64
N VAL A 230 -16.74 37.65 -26.66
CA VAL A 230 -15.64 37.58 -27.62
C VAL A 230 -15.91 36.45 -28.59
N ASP A 231 -15.93 36.75 -29.85
CA ASP A 231 -15.95 35.76 -30.93
C ASP A 231 -14.52 35.19 -31.08
N GLU A 232 -14.31 33.95 -30.57
CA GLU A 232 -12.98 33.35 -30.41
C GLU A 232 -12.45 32.63 -31.64
N GLY A 233 -13.20 32.53 -32.69
CA GLY A 233 -12.81 31.73 -33.83
C GLY A 233 -12.41 32.49 -35.07
N THR A 234 -12.14 31.75 -36.11
CA THR A 234 -11.97 32.22 -37.49
C THR A 234 -13.13 31.67 -38.33
N ALA A 235 -14.15 32.48 -38.54
CA ALA A 235 -15.28 32.25 -39.52
C ALA A 235 -15.73 30.78 -39.65
N GLY A 236 -16.59 30.32 -38.77
CA GLY A 236 -17.20 28.98 -38.74
C GLY A 236 -17.70 28.68 -37.32
N PRO A 237 -18.09 27.45 -36.96
CA PRO A 237 -18.33 27.16 -35.55
C PRO A 237 -17.02 27.31 -34.79
N ASP A 238 -16.94 28.43 -34.08
CA ASP A 238 -15.74 28.94 -33.44
C ASP A 238 -15.53 28.26 -32.09
N ASN A 239 -15.01 27.04 -32.14
CA ASN A 239 -14.83 26.19 -31.00
C ASN A 239 -13.39 26.23 -30.54
N GLN A 240 -13.17 26.34 -29.24
CA GLN A 240 -11.85 26.25 -28.63
C GLN A 240 -11.63 24.95 -27.88
N SER A 241 -10.42 24.43 -27.94
CA SER A 241 -10.04 23.23 -27.19
C SER A 241 -9.17 23.61 -25.99
N PHE A 242 -9.58 23.15 -24.82
CA PHE A 242 -8.85 23.34 -23.58
C PHE A 242 -8.44 21.99 -22.98
N LEU A 243 -7.28 21.97 -22.33
CA LEU A 243 -6.84 20.83 -21.54
C LEU A 243 -7.22 21.05 -20.09
N ALA A 244 -8.10 20.20 -19.54
CA ALA A 244 -8.38 20.14 -18.12
C ALA A 244 -7.40 19.17 -17.44
N TYR A 245 -6.85 19.56 -16.31
CA TYR A 245 -5.85 18.77 -15.58
C TYR A 245 -5.93 18.99 -14.07
N VAL A 246 -5.29 18.10 -13.30
CA VAL A 246 -5.09 18.31 -11.86
C VAL A 246 -3.93 19.28 -11.68
N ASN A 247 -4.24 20.48 -11.22
CA ASN A 247 -3.28 21.56 -11.05
C ASN A 247 -2.40 21.39 -9.81
N SER A 248 -2.98 20.87 -8.73
CA SER A 248 -2.25 20.57 -7.50
C SER A 248 -2.90 19.47 -6.70
N VAL A 249 -2.07 18.76 -5.96
CA VAL A 249 -2.46 17.73 -4.98
C VAL A 249 -1.94 18.20 -3.63
N THR A 250 -2.78 18.15 -2.61
CA THR A 250 -2.36 18.42 -1.23
C THR A 250 -2.79 17.30 -0.31
N SER A 251 -1.87 16.78 0.47
CA SER A 251 -2.10 15.68 1.41
C SER A 251 -1.01 15.67 2.48
N SER A 252 -1.29 15.07 3.64
CA SER A 252 -0.27 14.64 4.61
C SER A 252 0.28 13.24 4.29
N ASP A 253 -0.38 12.49 3.42
CA ASP A 253 0.19 11.28 2.83
C ASP A 253 1.39 11.65 1.95
N ALA A 254 2.58 11.18 2.34
CA ALA A 254 3.83 11.55 1.68
C ALA A 254 3.90 11.10 0.21
N LYS A 255 3.25 9.99 -0.14
CA LYS A 255 3.24 9.47 -1.51
C LYS A 255 2.33 10.32 -2.40
N TYR A 256 1.12 10.64 -1.95
CA TYR A 256 0.22 11.55 -2.69
C TYR A 256 0.73 12.98 -2.72
N ALA A 257 1.37 13.47 -1.64
CA ALA A 257 2.01 14.79 -1.61
C ALA A 257 3.18 14.91 -2.59
N SER A 258 3.83 13.79 -2.95
CA SER A 258 4.91 13.77 -3.94
C SER A 258 4.44 13.90 -5.39
N ILE A 259 3.13 13.74 -5.66
CA ILE A 259 2.52 13.98 -6.97
C ILE A 259 2.45 15.50 -7.20
N SER A 260 3.60 16.13 -7.43
CA SER A 260 3.73 17.59 -7.46
C SER A 260 3.39 18.22 -8.81
N SER A 261 3.25 17.41 -9.86
CA SER A 261 2.96 17.90 -11.22
C SER A 261 2.44 16.73 -12.06
N ILE A 262 1.16 16.73 -12.33
CA ILE A 262 0.55 15.73 -13.21
C ILE A 262 0.73 16.19 -14.65
N THR A 263 1.95 16.16 -15.14
CA THR A 263 2.29 16.38 -16.56
C THR A 263 2.71 15.09 -17.26
N THR A 264 2.78 13.98 -16.54
CA THR A 264 3.17 12.66 -17.07
C THR A 264 2.26 11.58 -16.50
N THR A 265 1.94 10.59 -17.30
CA THR A 265 1.15 9.41 -16.93
C THR A 265 1.68 8.72 -15.66
N HIS A 266 0.98 8.88 -14.54
CA HIS A 266 1.19 8.07 -13.35
C HIS A 266 0.22 6.88 -13.39
N GLY A 267 0.75 5.67 -13.36
CA GLY A 267 -0.06 4.45 -13.36
C GLY A 267 -0.80 4.14 -14.67
N GLY A 268 -0.35 4.69 -15.83
CA GLY A 268 -0.93 4.40 -17.14
C GLY A 268 -2.21 5.19 -17.48
N ASN A 269 -2.58 6.18 -16.67
CA ASN A 269 -3.76 7.02 -16.88
C ASN A 269 -3.41 8.37 -17.52
N ILE A 270 -4.36 8.95 -18.24
CA ILE A 270 -4.20 10.24 -18.93
C ILE A 270 -4.35 11.35 -17.88
N ASP A 271 -3.31 12.20 -17.77
CA ASP A 271 -3.29 13.30 -16.80
C ASP A 271 -4.08 14.52 -17.27
N ASN A 272 -4.36 14.60 -18.57
CA ASN A 272 -5.04 15.72 -19.21
C ASN A 272 -6.25 15.23 -19.98
N LEU A 273 -7.35 15.98 -19.89
CA LEU A 273 -8.58 15.74 -20.64
C LEU A 273 -8.83 16.91 -21.60
N THR A 274 -9.05 16.61 -22.87
CA THR A 274 -9.39 17.64 -23.86
C THR A 274 -10.87 17.91 -23.87
N PHE A 275 -11.25 19.15 -23.65
CA PHE A 275 -12.62 19.64 -23.77
C PHE A 275 -12.74 20.59 -24.97
N LEU A 276 -13.86 20.49 -25.66
CA LEU A 276 -14.27 21.40 -26.70
C LEU A 276 -15.29 22.38 -26.10
N ALA A 277 -14.95 23.67 -26.09
CA ALA A 277 -15.84 24.76 -25.71
C ALA A 277 -16.41 25.39 -26.97
N GLU A 278 -17.73 25.31 -27.13
CA GLU A 278 -18.42 25.92 -28.25
C GLU A 278 -18.81 27.37 -27.93
N ASP A 279 -18.32 28.28 -28.76
CA ASP A 279 -18.62 29.70 -28.69
C ASP A 279 -20.05 30.00 -29.21
N ASN A 280 -20.70 30.97 -28.58
CA ASN A 280 -22.04 31.43 -28.99
C ASN A 280 -22.04 32.88 -29.52
N ASP A 281 -20.88 33.55 -29.55
CA ASP A 281 -20.76 34.91 -30.00
C ASP A 281 -20.52 35.00 -31.51
N SER A 282 -20.70 36.18 -32.09
CA SER A 282 -20.49 36.44 -33.50
C SER A 282 -20.07 37.87 -33.75
N ALA A 283 -18.92 38.07 -34.37
CA ALA A 283 -18.46 39.39 -34.77
C ALA A 283 -19.29 39.96 -35.90
N LEU A 284 -20.20 40.88 -35.61
CA LEU A 284 -21.05 41.57 -36.56
C LEU A 284 -20.87 43.08 -36.51
N VAL A 285 -20.77 43.69 -37.68
CA VAL A 285 -20.88 45.14 -37.83
C VAL A 285 -22.31 45.52 -38.18
N LYS A 286 -23.00 46.14 -37.23
CA LYS A 286 -24.37 46.62 -37.48
C LYS A 286 -24.32 48.03 -38.07
N LEU A 287 -24.71 48.14 -39.32
CA LEU A 287 -24.95 49.44 -39.97
C LEU A 287 -26.40 49.90 -39.74
N THR A 288 -26.59 51.06 -39.13
CA THR A 288 -27.89 51.66 -38.97
C THR A 288 -27.95 52.90 -39.92
N LEU A 289 -28.90 52.88 -40.85
CA LEU A 289 -29.23 54.09 -41.62
C LEU A 289 -29.83 55.14 -40.69
N VAL A 290 -29.17 56.26 -40.59
CA VAL A 290 -29.73 57.47 -39.96
C VAL A 290 -30.37 58.26 -41.07
N ASP A 291 -31.68 58.31 -41.13
CA ASP A 291 -32.41 59.20 -42.07
C ASP A 291 -31.95 60.64 -41.83
N SER A 292 -31.59 61.34 -42.91
CA SER A 292 -31.23 62.74 -42.95
C SER A 292 -32.42 63.65 -43.22
#